data_ac6befd3d48921bdd158d6f4ff6dca95
#
_entry.id   ac6befd3d48921bdd158d6f4ff6dca95
#
_cell.length_a   1.000
_cell.length_b   1.000
_cell.length_c   1.000
_cell.angle_alpha   90.00
_cell.angle_beta   90.00
_cell.angle_gamma   90.00
#
_symmetry.space_group_name_H-M   'P 1'
#
loop_
_entity.id
_entity.type
_entity.pdbx_description
1 polymer ?
#
loop_
_entity_poly.entity_id
_entity_poly.type
_entity_poly.pdbx_seq_one_letter_code
_entity_poly.pdbx_strand_id
1 'polypeptide(L)'
;MLNYFTGMKIKLRLRHKIQFIIISLSVLVFTGAIGYIAFKDRQSSYENQTRLIEAQTEKHANQLKVLINEDFAVVRTLALTFKTYKFLETDKYQKLVNQIYDHVFQGNPEFYQLWDSWELNVVDSTWNRPTGRITNTRLREKGEMKRLVDIRSLD
;
A
#
# COMPACT_ATOMS: atom_id res chain seq x y z
N MET A 1 -40.72 -55.89 -12.06
CA MET A 1 -39.90 -56.02 -13.25
C MET A 1 -38.44 -55.81 -12.85
N LEU A 2 -37.85 -56.81 -12.25
CA LEU A 2 -36.43 -56.77 -11.84
C LEU A 2 -35.95 -58.18 -11.94
N ASN A 3 -35.13 -58.51 -12.96
CA ASN A 3 -34.27 -59.70 -12.99
C ASN A 3 -33.84 -59.96 -14.41
N TYR A 4 -32.90 -59.16 -14.94
CA TYR A 4 -32.10 -59.55 -16.14
C TYR A 4 -30.66 -59.02 -16.01
N PHE A 5 -29.96 -59.36 -14.95
CA PHE A 5 -28.51 -59.26 -14.93
C PHE A 5 -27.90 -60.55 -14.34
N THR A 6 -28.34 -61.71 -14.87
CA THR A 6 -27.75 -63.00 -14.51
C THR A 6 -26.74 -63.38 -15.56
N GLY A 7 -25.43 -63.11 -15.26
CA GLY A 7 -24.40 -64.10 -15.58
C GLY A 7 -23.95 -64.27 -17.02
N MET A 8 -23.47 -63.20 -17.65
CA MET A 8 -22.57 -63.40 -18.78
C MET A 8 -21.20 -63.88 -18.26
N LYS A 9 -21.01 -65.19 -18.07
CA LYS A 9 -19.70 -65.83 -17.79
C LYS A 9 -18.84 -65.73 -19.02
N ILE A 10 -18.13 -64.60 -19.21
CA ILE A 10 -17.15 -64.40 -20.26
C ILE A 10 -15.99 -65.37 -19.95
N LYS A 11 -15.93 -66.51 -20.64
CA LYS A 11 -14.78 -67.45 -20.60
C LYS A 11 -13.62 -66.83 -21.37
N LEU A 12 -12.96 -65.84 -20.75
CA LEU A 12 -11.72 -65.26 -21.30
C LEU A 12 -10.61 -66.34 -21.33
N ARG A 13 -9.96 -66.49 -22.49
CA ARG A 13 -8.74 -67.32 -22.64
C ARG A 13 -7.68 -66.80 -21.65
N LEU A 14 -6.88 -67.68 -21.08
CA LEU A 14 -5.85 -67.38 -20.08
C LEU A 14 -4.98 -66.17 -20.49
N ARG A 15 -4.61 -66.09 -21.76
CA ARG A 15 -3.87 -64.96 -22.34
C ARG A 15 -4.51 -63.60 -22.11
N HIS A 16 -5.82 -63.47 -22.27
CA HIS A 16 -6.55 -62.23 -22.09
C HIS A 16 -6.68 -61.86 -20.60
N LYS A 17 -6.77 -62.82 -19.72
CA LYS A 17 -6.79 -62.58 -18.27
C LYS A 17 -5.46 -61.99 -17.81
N ILE A 18 -4.36 -62.55 -18.24
CA ILE A 18 -3.00 -62.07 -17.93
C ILE A 18 -2.81 -60.64 -18.47
N GLN A 19 -3.18 -60.39 -19.73
CA GLN A 19 -3.10 -59.04 -20.31
C GLN A 19 -3.92 -58.01 -19.53
N PHE A 20 -5.14 -58.38 -19.11
CA PHE A 20 -6.01 -57.48 -18.34
C PHE A 20 -5.40 -57.11 -16.97
N ILE A 21 -4.81 -58.12 -16.28
CA ILE A 21 -4.14 -57.90 -15.00
C ILE A 21 -2.95 -56.95 -15.15
N ILE A 22 -2.10 -57.20 -16.17
CA ILE A 22 -0.91 -56.38 -16.42
C ILE A 22 -1.31 -54.93 -16.75
N ILE A 23 -2.29 -54.74 -17.63
CA ILE A 23 -2.77 -53.39 -18.00
C ILE A 23 -3.38 -52.67 -16.79
N SER A 24 -4.24 -53.34 -16.01
CA SER A 24 -4.85 -52.76 -14.84
C SER A 24 -3.83 -52.38 -13.79
N LEU A 25 -2.82 -53.22 -13.55
CA LEU A 25 -1.74 -52.93 -12.62
C LEU A 25 -0.90 -51.74 -13.10
N SER A 26 -0.57 -51.66 -14.37
CA SER A 26 0.18 -50.57 -14.97
C SER A 26 -0.60 -49.24 -14.84
N VAL A 27 -1.88 -49.21 -15.17
CA VAL A 27 -2.74 -48.03 -15.04
C VAL A 27 -2.79 -47.56 -13.60
N LEU A 28 -2.92 -48.48 -12.64
CA LEU A 28 -2.97 -48.15 -11.22
C LEU A 28 -1.68 -47.50 -10.72
N VAL A 29 -0.52 -48.07 -11.12
CA VAL A 29 0.80 -47.52 -10.77
C VAL A 29 1.00 -46.13 -11.39
N PHE A 30 0.70 -45.97 -12.68
CA PHE A 30 0.83 -44.67 -13.34
C PHE A 30 -0.10 -43.61 -12.77
N THR A 31 -1.34 -43.96 -12.50
CA THR A 31 -2.30 -43.02 -11.88
C THR A 31 -1.83 -42.61 -10.49
N GLY A 32 -1.34 -43.54 -9.70
CA GLY A 32 -0.77 -43.24 -8.37
C GLY A 32 0.44 -42.32 -8.44
N ALA A 33 1.36 -42.58 -9.36
CA ALA A 33 2.57 -41.76 -9.55
C ALA A 33 2.22 -40.32 -10.02
N ILE A 34 1.37 -40.22 -11.04
CA ILE A 34 0.93 -38.89 -11.55
C ILE A 34 0.16 -38.15 -10.47
N GLY A 35 -0.73 -38.81 -9.74
CA GLY A 35 -1.48 -38.18 -8.63
C GLY A 35 -0.56 -37.67 -7.54
N TYR A 36 0.47 -38.42 -7.16
CA TYR A 36 1.44 -37.99 -6.17
C TYR A 36 2.25 -36.79 -6.62
N ILE A 37 2.75 -36.80 -7.87
CA ILE A 37 3.50 -35.67 -8.44
C ILE A 37 2.63 -34.42 -8.49
N ALA A 38 1.40 -34.53 -9.00
CA ALA A 38 0.49 -33.39 -9.08
C ALA A 38 0.14 -32.80 -7.71
N PHE A 39 -0.02 -33.64 -6.69
CA PHE A 39 -0.26 -33.20 -5.32
C PHE A 39 0.95 -32.42 -4.76
N LYS A 40 2.15 -32.97 -4.96
CA LYS A 40 3.38 -32.35 -4.46
C LYS A 40 3.71 -31.05 -5.18
N ASP A 41 3.52 -30.99 -6.50
CA ASP A 41 3.68 -29.77 -7.29
C ASP A 41 2.73 -28.68 -6.86
N ARG A 42 1.46 -29.03 -6.58
CA ARG A 42 0.48 -28.08 -6.09
C ARG A 42 0.89 -27.51 -4.74
N GLN A 43 1.35 -28.32 -3.82
CA GLN A 43 1.80 -27.89 -2.50
C GLN A 43 3.01 -26.96 -2.61
N SER A 44 4.03 -27.36 -3.38
CA SER A 44 5.23 -26.54 -3.60
C SER A 44 4.92 -25.21 -4.29
N SER A 45 4.01 -25.22 -5.26
CA SER A 45 3.56 -24.01 -5.96
C SER A 45 2.86 -23.04 -5.01
N TYR A 46 2.01 -23.55 -4.11
CA TYR A 46 1.36 -22.73 -3.08
C TYR A 46 2.37 -22.06 -2.13
N GLU A 47 3.32 -22.83 -1.62
CA GLU A 47 4.35 -22.31 -0.73
C GLU A 47 5.22 -21.25 -1.41
N ASN A 48 5.62 -21.49 -2.65
CA ASN A 48 6.42 -20.53 -3.43
C ASN A 48 5.64 -19.25 -3.75
N GLN A 49 4.36 -19.36 -4.09
CA GLN A 49 3.50 -18.18 -4.33
C GLN A 49 3.31 -17.36 -3.05
N THR A 50 3.07 -18.01 -1.91
CA THR A 50 2.92 -17.32 -0.63
C THR A 50 4.20 -16.56 -0.28
N ARG A 51 5.37 -17.19 -0.38
CA ARG A 51 6.66 -16.53 -0.12
C ARG A 51 6.91 -15.36 -1.07
N LEU A 52 6.54 -15.50 -2.34
CA LEU A 52 6.69 -14.42 -3.31
C LEU A 52 5.80 -13.22 -2.97
N ILE A 53 4.54 -13.47 -2.60
CA ILE A 53 3.59 -12.43 -2.19
C ILE A 53 4.10 -11.73 -0.91
N GLU A 54 4.55 -12.48 0.08
CA GLU A 54 5.12 -11.91 1.31
C GLU A 54 6.32 -11.01 1.02
N ALA A 55 7.28 -11.49 0.22
CA ALA A 55 8.46 -10.72 -0.16
C ALA A 55 8.12 -9.45 -0.95
N GLN A 56 7.15 -9.52 -1.87
CA GLN A 56 6.69 -8.35 -2.62
C GLN A 56 5.96 -7.36 -1.71
N THR A 57 5.13 -7.84 -0.81
CA THR A 57 4.39 -7.01 0.15
C THR A 57 5.36 -6.28 1.09
N GLU A 58 6.35 -6.99 1.63
CA GLU A 58 7.39 -6.39 2.47
C GLU A 58 8.20 -5.33 1.71
N LYS A 59 8.58 -5.62 0.47
CA LYS A 59 9.28 -4.67 -0.40
C LYS A 59 8.48 -3.38 -0.58
N HIS A 60 7.19 -3.49 -0.93
CA HIS A 60 6.33 -2.32 -1.12
C HIS A 60 6.06 -1.57 0.18
N ALA A 61 5.87 -2.27 1.29
CA ALA A 61 5.73 -1.65 2.60
C ALA A 61 6.98 -0.86 2.99
N ASN A 62 8.18 -1.40 2.74
CA ASN A 62 9.44 -0.71 2.99
C ASN A 62 9.63 0.51 2.08
N GLN A 63 9.25 0.42 0.79
CA GLN A 63 9.27 1.56 -0.12
C GLN A 63 8.34 2.70 0.35
N LEU A 64 7.11 2.37 0.74
CA LEU A 64 6.17 3.34 1.30
C LEU A 64 6.70 3.96 2.60
N LYS A 65 7.30 3.16 3.47
CA LYS A 65 7.91 3.66 4.71
C LYS A 65 9.02 4.66 4.45
N VAL A 66 9.86 4.44 3.44
CA VAL A 66 10.92 5.38 3.05
C VAL A 66 10.31 6.70 2.58
N LEU A 67 9.36 6.67 1.63
CA LEU A 67 8.69 7.86 1.11
C LEU A 67 8.02 8.68 2.22
N ILE A 68 7.26 8.00 3.09
CA ILE A 68 6.60 8.66 4.23
C ILE A 68 7.61 9.29 5.18
N ASN A 69 8.74 8.62 5.46
CA ASN A 69 9.77 9.16 6.33
C ASN A 69 10.48 10.39 5.73
N GLU A 70 10.68 10.42 4.42
CA GLU A 70 11.23 11.57 3.70
C GLU A 70 10.29 12.78 3.82
N ASP A 71 9.00 12.59 3.57
CA ASP A 71 7.99 13.64 3.72
C ASP A 71 7.92 14.15 5.17
N PHE A 72 7.91 13.23 6.14
CA PHE A 72 7.95 13.61 7.56
C PHE A 72 9.24 14.35 7.95
N ALA A 73 10.38 14.06 7.35
CA ALA A 73 11.61 14.78 7.61
C ALA A 73 11.51 16.24 7.16
N VAL A 74 10.90 16.49 5.99
CA VAL A 74 10.64 17.85 5.50
C VAL A 74 9.71 18.61 6.46
N VAL A 75 8.58 18.01 6.82
CA VAL A 75 7.59 18.64 7.74
C VAL A 75 8.21 18.91 9.10
N ARG A 76 8.99 17.97 9.65
CA ARG A 76 9.69 18.15 10.93
C ARG A 76 10.69 19.30 10.87
N THR A 77 11.45 19.39 9.78
CA THR A 77 12.43 20.48 9.58
C THR A 77 11.73 21.83 9.51
N LEU A 78 10.63 21.94 8.76
CA LEU A 78 9.81 23.14 8.72
C LEU A 78 9.27 23.51 10.09
N ALA A 79 8.72 22.57 10.85
CA ALA A 79 8.18 22.80 12.18
C ALA A 79 9.27 23.28 13.16
N LEU A 80 10.48 22.73 13.08
CA LEU A 80 11.62 23.19 13.89
C LEU A 80 12.07 24.60 13.49
N THR A 81 12.16 24.87 12.19
CA THR A 81 12.50 26.20 11.68
C THR A 81 11.48 27.24 12.14
N PHE A 82 10.20 26.90 12.12
CA PHE A 82 9.15 27.83 12.52
C PHE A 82 9.11 28.08 14.03
N LYS A 83 9.69 27.25 14.87
CA LYS A 83 9.84 27.57 16.30
C LYS A 83 10.68 28.82 16.56
N THR A 84 11.48 29.25 15.60
CA THR A 84 12.28 30.48 15.72
C THR A 84 11.46 31.76 15.57
N TYR A 85 10.14 31.68 15.27
CA TYR A 85 9.25 32.84 15.11
C TYR A 85 9.30 33.82 16.28
N LYS A 86 9.51 33.34 17.50
CA LYS A 86 9.56 34.13 18.72
C LYS A 86 10.72 35.17 18.74
N PHE A 87 11.70 34.97 17.87
CA PHE A 87 12.90 35.83 17.79
C PHE A 87 12.80 36.86 16.65
N LEU A 88 11.72 36.83 15.87
CA LEU A 88 11.53 37.70 14.72
C LEU A 88 10.34 38.63 14.93
N GLU A 89 10.42 39.84 14.39
CA GLU A 89 9.26 40.74 14.28
C GLU A 89 8.18 40.08 13.40
N THR A 90 6.93 40.27 13.73
CA THR A 90 5.79 39.59 13.10
C THR A 90 5.77 39.71 11.58
N ASP A 91 5.99 40.91 11.04
CA ASP A 91 5.98 41.14 9.59
C ASP A 91 7.12 40.45 8.87
N LYS A 92 8.30 40.43 9.46
CA LYS A 92 9.48 39.74 8.93
C LYS A 92 9.28 38.22 8.99
N TYR A 93 8.68 37.74 10.06
CA TYR A 93 8.39 36.34 10.23
C TYR A 93 7.43 35.81 9.16
N GLN A 94 6.29 36.46 8.95
CA GLN A 94 5.30 36.04 7.95
C GLN A 94 5.90 36.00 6.53
N LYS A 95 6.70 37.00 6.19
CA LYS A 95 7.41 37.02 4.89
C LYS A 95 8.38 35.86 4.74
N LEU A 96 9.17 35.57 5.79
CA LEU A 96 10.12 34.47 5.80
C LEU A 96 9.42 33.12 5.69
N VAL A 97 8.38 32.88 6.47
CA VAL A 97 7.57 31.66 6.43
C VAL A 97 7.02 31.43 5.02
N ASN A 98 6.43 32.45 4.43
CA ASN A 98 5.89 32.35 3.08
C ASN A 98 6.96 32.01 2.05
N GLN A 99 8.15 32.63 2.13
CA GLN A 99 9.25 32.30 1.23
C GLN A 99 9.76 30.86 1.40
N ILE A 100 9.91 30.40 2.63
CA ILE A 100 10.32 29.01 2.93
C ILE A 100 9.31 28.03 2.36
N TYR A 101 8.01 28.26 2.58
CA TYR A 101 6.94 27.41 2.07
C TYR A 101 6.95 27.33 0.55
N ASP A 102 7.11 28.47 -0.12
CA ASP A 102 7.16 28.52 -1.57
C ASP A 102 8.37 27.74 -2.13
N HIS A 103 9.53 27.93 -1.54
CA HIS A 103 10.75 27.22 -1.98
C HIS A 103 10.63 25.70 -1.73
N VAL A 104 10.15 25.29 -0.56
CA VAL A 104 9.96 23.86 -0.24
C VAL A 104 8.94 23.25 -1.17
N PHE A 105 7.82 23.93 -1.41
CA PHE A 105 6.77 23.41 -2.28
C PHE A 105 7.19 23.35 -3.76
N GLN A 106 7.97 24.31 -4.22
CA GLN A 106 8.52 24.32 -5.59
C GLN A 106 9.61 23.27 -5.76
N GLY A 107 10.43 23.07 -4.74
CA GLY A 107 11.52 22.09 -4.75
C GLY A 107 11.06 20.62 -4.66
N ASN A 108 9.80 20.38 -4.28
CA ASN A 108 9.21 19.05 -4.15
C ASN A 108 7.97 18.95 -5.06
N PRO A 109 8.14 18.64 -6.35
CA PRO A 109 7.06 18.62 -7.32
C PRO A 109 6.01 17.54 -7.05
N GLU A 110 6.35 16.52 -6.28
CA GLU A 110 5.46 15.45 -5.82
C GLU A 110 4.45 15.90 -4.76
N PHE A 111 4.71 17.02 -4.07
CA PHE A 111 3.77 17.54 -3.09
C PHE A 111 2.53 18.10 -3.79
N TYR A 112 1.39 17.49 -3.50
CA TYR A 112 0.09 18.00 -3.93
C TYR A 112 -0.34 19.21 -3.12
N GLN A 113 -0.09 19.16 -1.81
CA GLN A 113 -0.48 20.20 -0.86
C GLN A 113 0.53 20.28 0.29
N LEU A 114 0.83 21.51 0.74
CA LEU A 114 1.58 21.80 1.95
C LEU A 114 0.82 22.87 2.72
N TRP A 115 0.57 22.65 4.01
CA TRP A 115 -0.17 23.59 4.83
C TRP A 115 0.36 23.67 6.26
N ASP A 116 0.15 24.81 6.89
CA ASP A 116 0.34 25.05 8.32
C ASP A 116 -0.93 25.62 8.96
N SER A 117 -1.03 25.50 10.25
CA SER A 117 -2.11 26.11 11.02
C SER A 117 -1.56 26.73 12.31
N TRP A 118 -1.85 27.99 12.52
CA TRP A 118 -1.39 28.75 13.67
C TRP A 118 -2.57 29.26 14.48
N GLU A 119 -2.38 29.37 15.79
CA GLU A 119 -3.34 30.06 16.63
C GLU A 119 -3.17 31.59 16.44
N LEU A 120 -4.27 32.28 16.17
CA LEU A 120 -4.24 33.69 15.85
C LEU A 120 -3.70 34.53 16.99
N ASN A 121 -4.01 34.22 18.25
CA ASN A 121 -3.46 34.89 19.41
C ASN A 121 -1.94 34.82 19.55
N VAL A 122 -1.30 33.91 18.81
CA VAL A 122 0.16 33.73 18.78
C VAL A 122 0.83 34.52 17.67
N VAL A 123 0.17 34.67 16.53
CA VAL A 123 0.74 35.25 15.30
C VAL A 123 0.20 36.63 14.96
N ASP A 124 -0.92 37.05 15.57
CA ASP A 124 -1.56 38.34 15.38
C ASP A 124 -1.81 38.99 16.75
N SER A 125 -0.99 39.97 17.08
CA SER A 125 -1.12 40.73 18.34
C SER A 125 -2.39 41.58 18.44
N THR A 126 -3.12 41.78 17.34
CA THR A 126 -4.38 42.51 17.29
C THR A 126 -5.58 41.59 17.50
N TRP A 127 -5.37 40.28 17.48
CA TRP A 127 -6.43 39.30 17.71
C TRP A 127 -6.86 39.28 19.17
N ASN A 128 -8.09 39.67 19.43
CA ASN A 128 -8.65 39.88 20.78
C ASN A 128 -9.58 38.76 21.26
N ARG A 129 -9.74 37.67 20.48
CA ARG A 129 -10.56 36.51 20.84
C ARG A 129 -9.71 35.41 21.43
N PRO A 130 -10.26 34.56 22.33
CA PRO A 130 -9.51 33.47 22.95
C PRO A 130 -9.17 32.34 21.97
N THR A 131 -9.97 32.18 20.92
CA THR A 131 -9.86 31.11 19.93
C THR A 131 -9.82 31.68 18.53
N GLY A 132 -9.20 30.96 17.63
CA GLY A 132 -9.11 31.33 16.22
C GLY A 132 -7.84 30.77 15.60
N ARG A 133 -7.93 30.36 14.35
CA ARG A 133 -6.81 29.80 13.59
C ARG A 133 -6.67 30.44 12.22
N ILE A 134 -5.42 30.60 11.80
CA ILE A 134 -5.06 30.93 10.44
C ILE A 134 -4.37 29.72 9.83
N THR A 135 -4.83 29.30 8.66
CA THR A 135 -4.24 28.23 7.89
C THR A 135 -3.71 28.77 6.59
N ASN A 136 -2.41 28.57 6.35
CA ASN A 136 -1.78 28.90 5.08
C ASN A 136 -1.59 27.62 4.29
N THR A 137 -2.03 27.62 3.06
CA THR A 137 -1.97 26.44 2.18
C THR A 137 -1.25 26.78 0.88
N ARG A 138 -0.38 25.88 0.44
CA ARG A 138 0.13 25.79 -0.92
C ARG A 138 -0.50 24.57 -1.56
N LEU A 139 -1.12 24.75 -2.70
CA LEU A 139 -1.84 23.71 -3.44
C LEU A 139 -1.35 23.70 -4.88
N ARG A 140 -1.15 22.51 -5.43
CA ARG A 140 -0.83 22.32 -6.85
C ARG A 140 -2.10 22.00 -7.62
N GLU A 141 -2.52 22.94 -8.46
CA GLU A 141 -3.69 22.76 -9.32
C GLU A 141 -3.28 22.98 -10.78
N LYS A 142 -3.50 21.97 -11.62
CA LYS A 142 -3.12 22.00 -13.05
C LYS A 142 -1.64 22.34 -13.31
N GLY A 143 -0.76 21.94 -12.38
CA GLY A 143 0.69 22.22 -12.46
C GLY A 143 1.12 23.57 -11.89
N GLU A 144 0.20 24.46 -11.55
CA GLU A 144 0.48 25.76 -10.97
C GLU A 144 0.34 25.75 -9.44
N MET A 145 1.17 26.55 -8.76
CA MET A 145 1.07 26.75 -7.32
C MET A 145 0.03 27.81 -6.99
N LYS A 146 -0.95 27.46 -6.21
CA LYS A 146 -1.91 28.39 -5.61
C LYS A 146 -1.62 28.58 -4.12
N ARG A 147 -1.78 29.80 -3.63
CA ARG A 147 -1.72 30.15 -2.22
C ARG A 147 -3.14 30.42 -1.72
N LEU A 148 -3.51 29.76 -0.64
CA LEU A 148 -4.78 29.97 0.04
C LEU A 148 -4.50 30.32 1.50
N VAL A 149 -5.26 31.28 2.02
CA VAL A 149 -5.24 31.64 3.43
C VAL A 149 -6.68 31.53 3.94
N ASP A 150 -6.87 30.75 4.97
CA ASP A 150 -8.17 30.57 5.62
C ASP A 150 -8.07 30.98 7.09
N ILE A 151 -8.94 31.88 7.50
CA ILE A 151 -9.04 32.37 8.88
C ILE A 151 -10.35 31.86 9.45
N ARG A 152 -10.26 31.07 10.51
CA ARG A 152 -11.42 30.50 11.19
C ARG A 152 -11.48 31.00 12.62
N SER A 153 -12.58 31.66 12.94
CA SER A 153 -13.04 31.82 14.32
C SER A 153 -13.63 30.46 14.76
N LEU A 154 -13.20 29.97 15.91
CA LEU A 154 -13.67 28.68 16.47
C LEU A 154 -14.75 28.94 17.54
N ASP A 155 -15.53 30.00 17.40
CA ASP A 155 -16.66 30.34 18.26
C ASP A 155 -17.87 29.46 17.98
#